data_b44cb9a09a846375360b03f269f77b3e
#
_entry.id   b44cb9a09a846375360b03f269f77b3e
#
_cell.length_a   1.000
_cell.length_b   1.000
_cell.length_c   1.000
_cell.angle_alpha   90.00
_cell.angle_beta   90.00
_cell.angle_gamma   90.00
#
_symmetry.space_group_name_H-M   'P 1'
#
loop_
_entity.id
_entity.type
_entity.pdbx_description
1 polymer ?
#
loop_
_entity_poly.entity_id
_entity_poly.type
_entity_poly.pdbx_seq_one_letter_code
_entity_poly.pdbx_strand_id
1 'polypeptide(L)'
;AGQRWQIDPDGGIVWRPGNDTPHRDHLEMTGEQISTVLRWVVDDRGAFRVERSLIFPLLRVRPNDTHASLMCRVATDIPSLLAVNTSASGFNASALQFERVEKIVIDGTVRVFSQWSFNAVGAGYEEVEHPAPVLAMERTIFPSPTQPALCERYLIRNIGSQTLEISIPEFSQIVTTPSERGITGGYVIRAELLDAGIRILQPGDSTVVDALFRACRVGETLPPADVGAELRSRREFVSAISDKLVLETPDPVVDTEFRFAKIRAAESIIKTRGGYMHAPGGECYYAAIWANDQAEYVNPFFPMLGYDIGNRSALNAFRHFARFM
;
A
#
# COMPACT_ATOMS: atom_id res chain seq x y z
N ALA A 1 1.81 19.64 23.55
CA ALA A 1 1.37 18.45 22.83
C ALA A 1 2.56 17.94 22.01
N GLY A 2 2.92 16.66 22.17
CA GLY A 2 4.00 16.05 21.38
C GLY A 2 3.64 16.03 19.89
N GLN A 3 4.66 16.02 19.03
CA GLN A 3 4.46 15.87 17.59
C GLN A 3 3.82 14.50 17.32
N ARG A 4 2.75 14.47 16.52
CA ARG A 4 2.03 13.25 16.13
C ARG A 4 2.91 12.31 15.31
N TRP A 5 3.65 12.86 14.36
CA TRP A 5 4.64 12.19 13.54
C TRP A 5 6.03 12.69 13.88
N GLN A 6 7.01 11.82 13.87
CA GLN A 6 8.42 12.14 14.12
C GLN A 6 9.22 11.80 12.86
N ILE A 7 10.31 12.53 12.63
CA ILE A 7 11.26 12.21 11.56
C ILE A 7 12.06 10.98 11.99
N ASP A 8 12.09 9.96 11.13
CA ASP A 8 12.95 8.79 11.32
C ASP A 8 14.37 9.13 10.85
N PRO A 9 15.43 8.75 11.58
CA PRO A 9 16.81 8.96 11.14
C PRO A 9 17.13 8.38 9.74
N ASP A 10 16.42 7.33 9.35
CA ASP A 10 16.54 6.70 8.02
C ASP A 10 15.81 7.49 6.91
N GLY A 11 15.26 8.66 7.25
CA GLY A 11 14.64 9.58 6.30
C GLY A 11 13.16 9.35 6.02
N GLY A 12 12.47 8.54 6.82
CA GLY A 12 11.00 8.42 6.83
C GLY A 12 10.35 9.32 7.86
N ILE A 13 9.03 9.18 8.03
CA ILE A 13 8.32 9.65 9.20
C ILE A 13 7.75 8.46 9.96
N VAL A 14 7.73 8.56 11.27
CA VAL A 14 7.31 7.47 12.16
C VAL A 14 6.26 7.96 13.15
N TRP A 15 5.20 7.18 13.27
CA TRP A 15 4.22 7.27 14.34
C TRP A 15 4.43 6.13 15.34
N ARG A 16 4.25 6.41 16.64
CA ARG A 16 4.25 5.41 17.72
C ARG A 16 3.04 5.61 18.62
N PRO A 17 2.51 4.55 19.23
CA PRO A 17 1.46 4.64 20.24
C PRO A 17 1.84 5.60 21.38
N GLY A 18 0.89 6.40 21.83
CA GLY A 18 1.07 7.40 22.87
C GLY A 18 -0.22 8.19 23.10
N ASN A 19 -0.12 9.50 23.35
CA ASN A 19 -1.26 10.38 23.63
C ASN A 19 -2.24 10.55 22.44
N ASP A 20 -1.90 10.02 21.28
CA ASP A 20 -2.65 10.07 20.03
C ASP A 20 -3.34 8.70 19.70
N THR A 21 -3.55 7.86 20.67
CA THR A 21 -4.30 6.61 20.52
C THR A 21 -5.73 6.80 21.05
N PRO A 22 -6.80 6.45 20.28
CA PRO A 22 -6.78 5.84 18.95
C PRO A 22 -6.29 6.79 17.86
N HIS A 23 -5.48 6.26 16.93
CA HIS A 23 -4.87 7.01 15.84
C HIS A 23 -5.60 6.74 14.51
N ARG A 24 -5.86 7.79 13.75
CA ARG A 24 -6.46 7.69 12.40
C ARG A 24 -5.69 8.55 11.44
N ASP A 25 -5.38 7.98 10.28
CA ASP A 25 -4.72 8.71 9.21
C ASP A 25 -5.00 8.11 7.84
N HIS A 26 -4.51 8.76 6.80
CA HIS A 26 -4.61 8.28 5.44
C HIS A 26 -3.41 8.72 4.61
N LEU A 27 -3.14 7.99 3.54
CA LEU A 27 -2.08 8.30 2.58
C LEU A 27 -2.50 7.85 1.19
N GLU A 28 -2.25 8.70 0.20
CA GLU A 28 -2.33 8.33 -1.20
C GLU A 28 -0.93 7.99 -1.72
N MET A 29 -0.83 6.88 -2.46
CA MET A 29 0.37 6.46 -3.18
C MET A 29 -0.01 5.99 -4.58
N THR A 30 0.85 6.25 -5.56
CA THR A 30 0.53 5.98 -6.95
C THR A 30 1.69 5.28 -7.67
N GLY A 31 1.35 4.49 -8.67
CA GLY A 31 2.24 3.96 -9.70
C GLY A 31 1.67 4.27 -11.09
N GLU A 32 2.34 3.83 -12.15
CA GLU A 32 1.94 4.16 -13.53
C GLU A 32 0.52 3.69 -13.90
N GLN A 33 -0.01 2.66 -13.25
CA GLN A 33 -1.27 2.01 -13.61
C GLN A 33 -2.26 1.84 -12.46
N ILE A 34 -1.87 2.24 -11.26
CA ILE A 34 -2.72 2.17 -10.07
C ILE A 34 -2.45 3.37 -9.16
N SER A 35 -3.51 3.87 -8.52
CA SER A 35 -3.40 4.67 -7.32
C SER A 35 -4.10 3.99 -6.17
N THR A 36 -3.65 4.23 -4.97
CA THR A 36 -4.29 3.73 -3.77
C THR A 36 -4.39 4.82 -2.72
N VAL A 37 -5.56 4.93 -2.09
CA VAL A 37 -5.74 5.69 -0.86
C VAL A 37 -5.92 4.69 0.27
N LEU A 38 -4.93 4.64 1.15
CA LEU A 38 -4.99 3.85 2.37
C LEU A 38 -5.58 4.70 3.49
N ARG A 39 -6.61 4.20 4.16
CA ARG A 39 -7.16 4.79 5.38
C ARG A 39 -7.00 3.80 6.50
N TRP A 40 -6.35 4.20 7.58
CA TRP A 40 -6.14 3.28 8.69
C TRP A 40 -6.58 3.86 10.03
N VAL A 41 -6.81 2.94 10.94
CA VAL A 41 -7.08 3.19 12.34
C VAL A 41 -6.20 2.27 13.16
N VAL A 42 -5.52 2.80 14.16
CA VAL A 42 -5.04 2.03 15.30
C VAL A 42 -6.02 2.29 16.43
N ASP A 43 -6.74 1.28 16.87
CA ASP A 43 -7.75 1.43 17.92
C ASP A 43 -7.15 1.57 19.32
N ASP A 44 -7.97 1.72 20.34
CA ASP A 44 -7.58 1.88 21.73
C ASP A 44 -6.90 0.63 22.32
N ARG A 45 -7.06 -0.53 21.68
CA ARG A 45 -6.40 -1.80 22.04
C ARG A 45 -5.08 -1.97 21.30
N GLY A 46 -4.77 -1.10 20.34
CA GLY A 46 -3.56 -1.14 19.52
C GLY A 46 -3.70 -1.96 18.24
N ALA A 47 -4.90 -2.40 17.86
CA ALA A 47 -5.10 -3.16 16.63
C ALA A 47 -5.16 -2.24 15.41
N PHE A 48 -4.51 -2.64 14.32
CA PHE A 48 -4.47 -1.93 13.05
C PHE A 48 -5.57 -2.43 12.11
N ARG A 49 -6.33 -1.48 11.58
CA ARG A 49 -7.33 -1.73 10.53
C ARG A 49 -7.04 -0.80 9.35
N VAL A 50 -7.10 -1.34 8.14
CA VAL A 50 -6.88 -0.56 6.91
C VAL A 50 -7.96 -0.82 5.87
N GLU A 51 -8.52 0.25 5.34
CA GLU A 51 -9.33 0.28 4.13
C GLU A 51 -8.46 0.76 2.97
N ARG A 52 -8.58 0.09 1.83
CA ARG A 52 -7.86 0.41 0.61
C ARG A 52 -8.85 0.87 -0.44
N SER A 53 -8.73 2.10 -0.91
CA SER A 53 -9.38 2.53 -2.15
C SER A 53 -8.38 2.30 -3.28
N LEU A 54 -8.72 1.41 -4.20
CA LEU A 54 -7.91 1.07 -5.36
C LEU A 54 -8.49 1.76 -6.58
N ILE A 55 -7.70 2.57 -7.24
CA ILE A 55 -8.09 3.31 -8.43
C ILE A 55 -7.23 2.83 -9.61
N PHE A 56 -7.89 2.45 -10.70
CA PHE A 56 -7.24 1.95 -11.91
C PHE A 56 -7.46 2.96 -13.05
N PRO A 57 -6.54 3.92 -13.27
CA PRO A 57 -6.76 5.06 -14.14
C PRO A 57 -7.04 4.69 -15.59
N LEU A 58 -6.54 3.54 -16.06
CA LEU A 58 -6.72 3.08 -17.43
C LEU A 58 -8.01 2.29 -17.65
N LEU A 59 -8.70 1.92 -16.56
CA LEU A 59 -9.98 1.21 -16.60
C LEU A 59 -11.11 2.24 -16.41
N ARG A 60 -11.61 2.76 -17.54
CA ARG A 60 -12.55 3.89 -17.58
C ARG A 60 -13.98 3.43 -17.34
N VAL A 61 -14.75 4.20 -16.57
CA VAL A 61 -16.15 3.88 -16.22
C VAL A 61 -17.14 4.96 -16.63
N ARG A 62 -18.38 4.54 -16.89
CA ARG A 62 -19.54 5.40 -17.14
C ARG A 62 -20.16 5.89 -15.83
N PRO A 63 -20.89 6.99 -15.81
CA PRO A 63 -21.30 7.83 -16.96
C PRO A 63 -20.25 8.84 -17.41
N ASN A 64 -19.17 9.03 -16.69
CA ASN A 64 -18.15 10.02 -17.03
C ASN A 64 -16.91 9.35 -17.66
N ASP A 65 -16.98 9.13 -18.97
CA ASP A 65 -15.94 8.45 -19.75
C ASP A 65 -14.71 9.32 -20.04
N THR A 66 -14.73 10.59 -19.69
CA THR A 66 -13.60 11.51 -19.93
C THR A 66 -12.53 11.37 -18.87
N HIS A 67 -12.89 11.18 -17.61
CA HIS A 67 -11.92 11.14 -16.51
C HIS A 67 -12.27 10.22 -15.33
N ALA A 68 -13.47 9.61 -15.30
CA ALA A 68 -13.79 8.66 -14.26
C ALA A 68 -13.10 7.31 -14.47
N SER A 69 -12.48 6.79 -13.43
CA SER A 69 -11.72 5.55 -13.41
C SER A 69 -12.41 4.48 -12.56
N LEU A 70 -12.12 3.22 -12.82
CA LEU A 70 -12.57 2.13 -11.95
C LEU A 70 -11.97 2.36 -10.56
N MET A 71 -12.84 2.44 -9.57
CA MET A 71 -12.49 2.48 -8.17
C MET A 71 -13.20 1.35 -7.43
N CYS A 72 -12.49 0.69 -6.53
CA CYS A 72 -13.07 -0.26 -5.59
C CYS A 72 -12.47 -0.06 -4.20
N ARG A 73 -13.24 -0.41 -3.17
CA ARG A 73 -12.78 -0.40 -1.77
C ARG A 73 -12.63 -1.83 -1.28
N VAL A 74 -11.52 -2.10 -0.62
CA VAL A 74 -11.19 -3.41 -0.07
C VAL A 74 -10.76 -3.24 1.38
N ALA A 75 -11.52 -3.87 2.28
CA ALA A 75 -11.28 -3.86 3.71
C ALA A 75 -10.86 -5.25 4.25
N THR A 76 -10.53 -6.20 3.37
CA THR A 76 -10.10 -7.54 3.77
C THR A 76 -8.92 -7.48 4.71
N ASP A 77 -9.06 -8.02 5.89
CA ASP A 77 -7.99 -8.12 6.88
C ASP A 77 -7.17 -9.38 6.60
N ILE A 78 -6.05 -9.23 5.90
CA ILE A 78 -5.20 -10.37 5.50
C ILE A 78 -4.67 -11.17 6.70
N PRO A 79 -4.17 -10.54 7.79
CA PRO A 79 -3.74 -11.30 8.97
C PRO A 79 -4.83 -12.19 9.57
N SER A 80 -6.10 -11.79 9.50
CA SER A 80 -7.20 -12.61 10.03
C SER A 80 -7.45 -13.90 9.24
N LEU A 81 -6.92 -14.01 8.02
CA LEU A 81 -6.99 -15.23 7.21
C LEU A 81 -5.95 -16.26 7.63
N LEU A 82 -4.89 -15.85 8.34
CA LEU A 82 -3.84 -16.74 8.79
C LEU A 82 -4.25 -17.50 10.04
N ALA A 83 -3.94 -18.79 10.10
CA ALA A 83 -4.12 -19.58 11.30
C ALA A 83 -2.76 -19.97 11.88
N VAL A 84 -2.65 -19.92 13.21
CA VAL A 84 -1.43 -20.23 13.95
C VAL A 84 -1.68 -21.34 14.96
N ASN A 85 -0.83 -22.36 14.93
CA ASN A 85 -0.82 -23.46 15.88
C ASN A 85 0.49 -23.52 16.65
N THR A 86 0.45 -24.04 17.87
CA THR A 86 1.64 -24.42 18.61
C THR A 86 1.79 -25.94 18.60
N SER A 87 2.99 -26.44 18.37
CA SER A 87 3.27 -27.88 18.33
C SER A 87 3.04 -28.59 19.67
N ALA A 88 2.99 -27.85 20.77
CA ALA A 88 2.85 -28.39 22.12
C ALA A 88 1.42 -28.76 22.52
N SER A 89 0.40 -28.31 21.81
CA SER A 89 -0.97 -28.39 22.31
C SER A 89 -1.85 -29.45 21.67
N GLY A 90 -1.49 -29.97 20.51
CA GLY A 90 -2.40 -30.87 19.76
C GLY A 90 -3.77 -30.25 19.46
N PHE A 91 -3.92 -28.94 19.60
CA PHE A 91 -5.14 -28.18 19.49
C PHE A 91 -5.24 -27.40 18.19
N ASN A 92 -6.47 -27.18 17.76
CA ASN A 92 -6.86 -26.55 16.51
C ASN A 92 -6.30 -25.14 16.35
N ALA A 93 -6.05 -24.79 15.07
CA ALA A 93 -5.65 -23.47 14.62
C ALA A 93 -6.47 -22.35 15.26
N SER A 94 -5.81 -21.45 15.98
CA SER A 94 -6.44 -20.22 16.41
C SER A 94 -6.07 -19.09 15.43
N ALA A 95 -7.07 -18.30 15.03
CA ALA A 95 -6.81 -17.07 14.31
C ALA A 95 -5.95 -16.14 15.17
N LEU A 96 -5.11 -15.31 14.53
CA LEU A 96 -4.42 -14.22 15.21
C LEU A 96 -5.45 -13.27 15.82
N GLN A 97 -5.49 -13.12 17.14
CA GLN A 97 -6.58 -12.46 17.85
C GLN A 97 -6.24 -11.08 18.36
N PHE A 98 -5.02 -10.90 18.86
CA PHE A 98 -4.62 -9.66 19.53
C PHE A 98 -3.41 -9.06 18.82
N GLU A 99 -3.65 -7.96 18.14
CA GLU A 99 -2.61 -7.14 17.52
C GLU A 99 -2.27 -5.96 18.42
N ARG A 100 -1.00 -5.66 18.55
CA ARG A 100 -0.50 -4.45 19.17
C ARG A 100 0.53 -3.79 18.27
N VAL A 101 0.17 -2.66 17.68
CA VAL A 101 1.06 -1.86 16.86
C VAL A 101 2.15 -1.23 17.72
N GLU A 102 3.39 -1.33 17.29
CA GLU A 102 4.56 -0.70 17.90
C GLU A 102 4.93 0.61 17.21
N LYS A 103 4.82 0.64 15.87
CA LYS A 103 5.08 1.83 15.06
C LYS A 103 4.49 1.69 13.66
N ILE A 104 4.25 2.84 13.03
CA ILE A 104 3.97 2.97 11.60
C ILE A 104 5.08 3.85 11.01
N VAL A 105 5.69 3.42 9.92
CA VAL A 105 6.73 4.16 9.19
C VAL A 105 6.25 4.44 7.78
N ILE A 106 6.41 5.69 7.34
CA ILE A 106 6.18 6.10 5.95
C ILE A 106 7.53 6.54 5.37
N ASP A 107 8.00 5.79 4.37
CA ASP A 107 9.29 6.00 3.72
C ASP A 107 9.19 5.93 2.17
N GLY A 108 7.99 6.16 1.64
CA GLY A 108 7.61 5.89 0.25
C GLY A 108 6.80 4.59 0.13
N THR A 109 6.73 3.82 1.22
CA THR A 109 5.79 2.73 1.48
C THR A 109 5.09 3.00 2.81
N VAL A 110 4.04 2.25 3.15
CA VAL A 110 3.48 2.24 4.52
C VAL A 110 3.91 0.94 5.18
N ARG A 111 4.71 1.05 6.24
CA ARG A 111 5.19 -0.10 7.02
C ARG A 111 4.58 -0.07 8.40
N VAL A 112 3.93 -1.16 8.80
CA VAL A 112 3.31 -1.31 10.12
C VAL A 112 4.03 -2.44 10.86
N PHE A 113 4.57 -2.11 12.02
CA PHE A 113 5.24 -3.06 12.90
C PHE A 113 4.31 -3.37 14.07
N SER A 114 4.00 -4.64 14.26
CA SER A 114 3.09 -5.07 15.31
C SER A 114 3.54 -6.39 15.94
N GLN A 115 3.11 -6.60 17.18
CA GLN A 115 3.21 -7.88 17.85
C GLN A 115 1.82 -8.51 17.92
N TRP A 116 1.78 -9.84 17.87
CA TRP A 116 0.56 -10.63 17.87
C TRP A 116 0.60 -11.70 18.94
N SER A 117 -0.52 -11.86 19.57
CA SER A 117 -0.76 -12.94 20.54
C SER A 117 -2.09 -13.64 20.26
N PHE A 118 -2.26 -14.82 20.81
CA PHE A 118 -3.51 -15.58 20.77
C PHE A 118 -3.72 -16.32 22.09
N ASN A 119 -4.97 -16.57 22.44
CA ASN A 119 -5.30 -17.45 23.53
C ASN A 119 -5.30 -18.90 23.04
N ALA A 120 -4.73 -19.79 23.83
CA ALA A 120 -4.86 -21.21 23.58
C ALA A 120 -6.34 -21.61 23.75
N VAL A 121 -6.92 -22.21 22.69
CA VAL A 121 -8.30 -22.70 22.74
C VAL A 121 -8.30 -24.17 23.10
N GLY A 122 -8.91 -24.53 24.23
CA GLY A 122 -9.05 -25.93 24.64
C GLY A 122 -9.69 -26.07 26.02
N ALA A 123 -10.27 -27.23 26.32
CA ALA A 123 -10.88 -27.49 27.61
C ALA A 123 -9.82 -27.45 28.73
N GLY A 124 -9.97 -26.53 29.67
CA GLY A 124 -9.10 -26.38 30.85
C GLY A 124 -8.11 -25.20 30.78
N TYR A 125 -8.11 -24.39 29.71
CA TYR A 125 -7.34 -23.14 29.67
C TYR A 125 -8.21 -21.97 30.11
N GLU A 126 -7.68 -21.18 31.05
CA GLU A 126 -8.27 -19.89 31.42
C GLU A 126 -7.98 -18.87 30.34
N GLU A 127 -8.96 -18.07 29.97
CA GLU A 127 -8.78 -16.95 29.04
C GLU A 127 -7.88 -15.91 29.71
N VAL A 128 -6.71 -15.64 29.09
CA VAL A 128 -5.78 -14.62 29.57
C VAL A 128 -6.13 -13.31 28.88
N GLU A 129 -6.45 -12.29 29.67
CA GLU A 129 -6.86 -10.97 29.12
C GLU A 129 -5.77 -10.33 28.22
N HIS A 130 -4.50 -10.58 28.53
CA HIS A 130 -3.36 -10.09 27.77
C HIS A 130 -2.30 -11.20 27.60
N PRO A 131 -2.48 -12.12 26.65
CA PRO A 131 -1.49 -13.18 26.42
C PRO A 131 -0.17 -12.59 25.89
N ALA A 132 0.94 -13.22 26.28
CA ALA A 132 2.26 -12.81 25.80
C ALA A 132 2.35 -12.87 24.26
N PRO A 133 2.99 -11.91 23.60
CA PRO A 133 3.14 -11.94 22.15
C PRO A 133 4.06 -13.11 21.73
N VAL A 134 3.69 -13.75 20.64
CA VAL A 134 4.41 -14.88 20.07
C VAL A 134 4.89 -14.65 18.65
N LEU A 135 4.30 -13.69 17.94
CA LEU A 135 4.70 -13.28 16.61
C LEU A 135 4.99 -11.79 16.56
N ALA A 136 6.04 -11.42 15.84
CA ALA A 136 6.23 -10.07 15.31
C ALA A 136 5.88 -10.06 13.83
N MET A 137 5.19 -9.01 13.40
CA MET A 137 4.80 -8.84 12.00
C MET A 137 5.20 -7.45 11.50
N GLU A 138 5.91 -7.41 10.36
CA GLU A 138 6.08 -6.21 9.57
C GLU A 138 5.19 -6.33 8.34
N ARG A 139 4.23 -5.41 8.22
CA ARG A 139 3.36 -5.27 7.07
C ARG A 139 3.87 -4.13 6.21
N THR A 140 4.19 -4.37 4.94
CA THR A 140 4.62 -3.36 3.97
C THR A 140 3.59 -3.25 2.87
N ILE A 141 2.99 -2.06 2.69
CA ILE A 141 1.93 -1.78 1.72
C ILE A 141 2.45 -0.73 0.72
N PHE A 142 2.33 -1.01 -0.56
CA PHE A 142 2.81 -0.11 -1.62
C PHE A 142 2.16 -0.42 -2.98
N PRO A 143 1.92 0.60 -3.84
CA PRO A 143 1.53 0.35 -5.22
C PRO A 143 2.73 -0.13 -6.03
N SER A 144 2.52 -1.08 -6.93
CA SER A 144 3.52 -1.42 -7.94
C SER A 144 3.87 -0.18 -8.77
N PRO A 145 5.14 0.11 -9.05
CA PRO A 145 5.52 1.22 -9.91
C PRO A 145 4.97 1.11 -11.33
N THR A 146 4.84 -0.11 -11.87
CA THR A 146 4.53 -0.33 -13.29
C THR A 146 3.32 -1.21 -13.57
N GLN A 147 2.87 -2.01 -12.60
CA GLN A 147 1.74 -2.93 -12.76
C GLN A 147 0.44 -2.34 -12.18
N PRO A 148 -0.75 -2.76 -12.66
CA PRO A 148 -2.02 -2.39 -12.05
C PRO A 148 -2.27 -3.21 -10.77
N ALA A 149 -1.38 -3.06 -9.77
CA ALA A 149 -1.37 -3.86 -8.55
C ALA A 149 -1.03 -3.04 -7.31
N LEU A 150 -1.83 -3.17 -6.25
CA LEU A 150 -1.41 -2.90 -4.89
C LEU A 150 -0.78 -4.17 -4.33
N CYS A 151 0.41 -4.02 -3.77
CA CYS A 151 1.20 -5.09 -3.17
C CYS A 151 1.22 -4.95 -1.65
N GLU A 152 1.07 -6.06 -0.96
CA GLU A 152 1.27 -6.14 0.48
C GLU A 152 2.19 -7.31 0.80
N ARG A 153 3.19 -7.07 1.62
CA ARG A 153 4.13 -8.08 2.12
C ARG A 153 4.08 -8.11 3.63
N TYR A 154 3.95 -9.31 4.17
CA TYR A 154 3.91 -9.60 5.59
C TYR A 154 5.14 -10.44 5.94
N LEU A 155 6.11 -9.84 6.59
CA LEU A 155 7.23 -10.56 7.21
C LEU A 155 6.80 -10.96 8.62
N ILE A 156 6.65 -12.26 8.86
CA ILE A 156 6.17 -12.83 10.10
C ILE A 156 7.33 -13.54 10.77
N ARG A 157 7.63 -13.20 12.02
CA ARG A 157 8.70 -13.80 12.81
C ARG A 157 8.16 -14.43 14.07
N ASN A 158 8.59 -15.64 14.37
CA ASN A 158 8.34 -16.28 15.67
C ASN A 158 9.25 -15.64 16.73
N ILE A 159 8.65 -14.91 17.66
CA ILE A 159 9.34 -14.27 18.81
C ILE A 159 9.09 -15.02 20.11
N GLY A 160 8.30 -16.10 20.08
CA GLY A 160 8.03 -16.97 21.21
C GLY A 160 9.12 -18.00 21.43
N SER A 161 8.92 -18.85 22.43
CA SER A 161 9.86 -19.93 22.78
C SER A 161 9.47 -21.30 22.22
N GLN A 162 8.32 -21.41 21.56
CA GLN A 162 7.80 -22.66 20.99
C GLN A 162 7.80 -22.61 19.47
N THR A 163 7.89 -23.78 18.84
CA THR A 163 7.67 -23.92 17.41
C THR A 163 6.22 -23.57 17.05
N LEU A 164 6.05 -22.74 16.03
CA LEU A 164 4.76 -22.34 15.50
C LEU A 164 4.55 -22.93 14.12
N GLU A 165 3.32 -23.34 13.86
CA GLU A 165 2.83 -23.69 12.54
C GLU A 165 1.92 -22.57 12.06
N ILE A 166 2.24 -21.97 10.93
CA ILE A 166 1.43 -20.93 10.28
C ILE A 166 0.78 -21.53 9.04
N SER A 167 -0.54 -21.56 9.01
CA SER A 167 -1.32 -21.98 7.86
C SER A 167 -1.74 -20.75 7.06
N ILE A 168 -1.33 -20.72 5.79
CA ILE A 168 -1.68 -19.71 4.81
C ILE A 168 -2.74 -20.34 3.89
N PRO A 169 -4.01 -19.90 3.93
CA PRO A 169 -5.06 -20.50 3.14
C PRO A 169 -4.90 -20.14 1.65
N GLU A 170 -5.46 -20.99 0.79
CA GLU A 170 -5.78 -20.54 -0.56
C GLU A 170 -6.86 -19.46 -0.48
N PHE A 171 -6.54 -18.25 -0.93
CA PHE A 171 -7.47 -17.13 -0.94
C PHE A 171 -7.41 -16.41 -2.27
N SER A 172 -8.55 -16.35 -2.95
CA SER A 172 -8.73 -15.53 -4.15
C SER A 172 -10.18 -15.05 -4.20
N GLN A 173 -10.36 -13.75 -4.03
CA GLN A 173 -11.65 -13.08 -4.20
C GLN A 173 -11.67 -12.40 -5.55
N ILE A 174 -12.65 -12.71 -6.38
CA ILE A 174 -12.82 -12.16 -7.73
C ILE A 174 -14.20 -11.49 -7.84
N VAL A 175 -14.18 -10.25 -8.29
CA VAL A 175 -15.40 -9.48 -8.58
C VAL A 175 -15.33 -9.01 -10.02
N THR A 176 -16.40 -9.30 -10.79
CA THR A 176 -16.55 -8.81 -12.16
C THR A 176 -17.59 -7.70 -12.22
N THR A 177 -17.22 -6.57 -12.79
CA THR A 177 -18.17 -5.46 -12.96
C THR A 177 -19.09 -5.73 -14.15
N PRO A 178 -20.36 -5.24 -14.14
CA PRO A 178 -21.22 -5.28 -15.31
C PRO A 178 -20.58 -4.60 -16.53
N SER A 179 -20.76 -5.20 -17.71
CA SER A 179 -20.10 -4.73 -18.95
C SER A 179 -20.51 -3.32 -19.36
N GLU A 180 -21.76 -2.93 -19.06
CA GLU A 180 -22.31 -1.61 -19.35
C GLU A 180 -21.71 -0.49 -18.50
N ARG A 181 -21.08 -0.81 -17.37
CA ARG A 181 -20.41 0.18 -16.52
C ARG A 181 -19.03 0.58 -17.05
N GLY A 182 -18.35 -0.28 -17.76
CA GLY A 182 -17.05 0.02 -18.33
C GLY A 182 -17.13 0.60 -19.74
N ILE A 183 -16.18 1.46 -20.10
CA ILE A 183 -16.07 2.01 -21.46
C ILE A 183 -15.64 0.94 -22.46
N THR A 184 -14.83 -0.01 -22.03
CA THR A 184 -14.29 -1.12 -22.83
C THR A 184 -14.88 -2.47 -22.43
N GLY A 185 -16.07 -2.52 -21.82
CA GLY A 185 -16.69 -3.72 -21.29
C GLY A 185 -16.46 -3.88 -19.78
N GLY A 186 -16.68 -5.08 -19.27
CA GLY A 186 -16.50 -5.38 -17.84
C GLY A 186 -15.04 -5.42 -17.40
N TYR A 187 -14.83 -5.27 -16.12
CA TYR A 187 -13.54 -5.35 -15.45
C TYR A 187 -13.54 -6.44 -14.40
N VAL A 188 -12.41 -7.11 -14.24
CA VAL A 188 -12.17 -8.10 -13.20
C VAL A 188 -11.28 -7.46 -12.13
N ILE A 189 -11.75 -7.48 -10.87
CA ILE A 189 -11.00 -7.07 -9.69
C ILE A 189 -10.66 -8.34 -8.91
N ARG A 190 -9.42 -8.51 -8.54
CA ARG A 190 -8.94 -9.69 -7.82
C ARG A 190 -8.15 -9.29 -6.60
N ALA A 191 -8.47 -9.91 -5.45
CA ALA A 191 -7.64 -9.93 -4.25
C ALA A 191 -7.20 -11.37 -3.99
N GLU A 192 -5.91 -11.61 -3.81
CA GLU A 192 -5.35 -12.95 -3.67
C GLU A 192 -4.19 -12.99 -2.69
N LEU A 193 -4.06 -14.10 -1.94
CA LEU A 193 -2.84 -14.48 -1.24
C LEU A 193 -1.97 -15.32 -2.16
N LEU A 194 -0.66 -15.11 -2.06
CA LEU A 194 0.33 -15.93 -2.75
C LEU A 194 0.91 -16.98 -1.82
N ASP A 195 1.39 -18.08 -2.42
CA ASP A 195 2.16 -19.12 -1.73
C ASP A 195 1.41 -19.77 -0.55
N ALA A 196 0.15 -20.17 -0.78
CA ALA A 196 -0.64 -20.93 0.19
C ALA A 196 0.09 -22.17 0.68
N GLY A 197 -0.16 -22.60 1.91
CA GLY A 197 0.42 -23.79 2.52
C GLY A 197 0.82 -23.58 3.98
N ILE A 198 1.50 -24.56 4.54
CA ILE A 198 1.92 -24.57 5.94
C ILE A 198 3.38 -24.15 6.03
N ARG A 199 3.70 -23.31 7.02
CA ARG A 199 5.07 -22.89 7.39
C ARG A 199 5.32 -23.26 8.84
N ILE A 200 6.43 -23.94 9.11
CA ILE A 200 6.87 -24.28 10.45
C ILE A 200 8.00 -23.33 10.82
N LEU A 201 7.82 -22.57 11.88
CA LEU A 201 8.77 -21.58 12.37
C LEU A 201 9.31 -22.00 13.75
N GLN A 202 10.59 -22.30 13.81
CA GLN A 202 11.30 -22.42 15.09
C GLN A 202 11.38 -21.05 15.78
N PRO A 203 11.65 -20.98 17.10
CA PRO A 203 11.95 -19.71 17.76
C PRO A 203 13.02 -18.91 17.01
N GLY A 204 12.70 -17.68 16.62
CA GLY A 204 13.56 -16.79 15.86
C GLY A 204 13.43 -16.87 14.33
N ASP A 205 12.80 -17.92 13.79
CA ASP A 205 12.57 -18.07 12.35
C ASP A 205 11.54 -17.06 11.81
N SER A 206 11.60 -16.83 10.51
CA SER A 206 10.68 -15.93 9.82
C SER A 206 10.15 -16.54 8.53
N THR A 207 8.96 -16.11 8.12
CA THR A 207 8.37 -16.40 6.81
C THR A 207 7.79 -15.14 6.20
N VAL A 208 7.56 -15.16 4.89
CA VAL A 208 6.91 -14.09 4.14
C VAL A 208 5.59 -14.59 3.59
N VAL A 209 4.57 -13.75 3.69
CA VAL A 209 3.26 -13.93 3.05
C VAL A 209 3.00 -12.70 2.20
N ASP A 210 2.66 -12.90 0.95
CA ASP A 210 2.40 -11.82 0.00
C ASP A 210 0.93 -11.81 -0.41
N ALA A 211 0.37 -10.59 -0.57
CA ALA A 211 -0.98 -10.38 -1.09
C ALA A 211 -0.96 -9.38 -2.25
N LEU A 212 -1.84 -9.61 -3.23
CA LEU A 212 -2.01 -8.76 -4.40
C LEU A 212 -3.47 -8.36 -4.57
N PHE A 213 -3.67 -7.07 -4.92
CA PHE A 213 -4.96 -6.51 -5.29
C PHE A 213 -4.81 -5.90 -6.68
N ARG A 214 -5.48 -6.47 -7.69
CA ARG A 214 -5.28 -6.15 -9.11
C ARG A 214 -6.60 -5.98 -9.84
N ALA A 215 -6.58 -5.26 -10.98
CA ALA A 215 -7.71 -5.26 -11.90
C ALA A 215 -7.24 -5.26 -13.37
N CYS A 216 -8.07 -5.85 -14.23
CA CYS A 216 -7.88 -5.87 -15.68
C CYS A 216 -9.23 -5.89 -16.40
N ARG A 217 -9.22 -5.80 -17.73
CA ARG A 217 -10.43 -6.04 -18.54
C ARG A 217 -10.79 -7.50 -18.52
N VAL A 218 -12.09 -7.79 -18.66
CA VAL A 218 -12.54 -9.16 -18.86
C VAL A 218 -11.86 -9.74 -20.11
N GLY A 219 -11.29 -10.94 -19.98
CA GLY A 219 -10.55 -11.63 -21.04
C GLY A 219 -9.05 -11.25 -21.12
N GLU A 220 -8.58 -10.27 -20.34
CA GLU A 220 -7.14 -10.01 -20.21
C GLU A 220 -6.54 -10.89 -19.11
N THR A 221 -5.30 -11.31 -19.33
CA THR A 221 -4.49 -12.01 -18.32
C THR A 221 -3.46 -11.03 -17.79
N LEU A 222 -3.44 -10.82 -16.48
CA LEU A 222 -2.38 -10.07 -15.85
C LEU A 222 -1.11 -10.92 -15.76
N PRO A 223 0.07 -10.32 -15.99
CA PRO A 223 1.33 -11.04 -15.82
C PRO A 223 1.50 -11.48 -14.36
N PRO A 224 2.25 -12.56 -14.11
CA PRO A 224 2.69 -12.89 -12.75
C PRO A 224 3.39 -11.69 -12.12
N ALA A 225 3.14 -11.45 -10.82
CA ALA A 225 3.80 -10.42 -10.07
C ALA A 225 4.61 -11.04 -8.93
N ASP A 226 5.88 -10.67 -8.84
CA ASP A 226 6.76 -10.96 -7.71
C ASP A 226 6.74 -9.74 -6.78
N VAL A 227 6.04 -9.85 -5.64
CA VAL A 227 5.91 -8.76 -4.68
C VAL A 227 7.27 -8.29 -4.14
N GLY A 228 8.24 -9.21 -4.03
CA GLY A 228 9.61 -8.88 -3.64
C GLY A 228 10.32 -8.02 -4.68
N ALA A 229 10.18 -8.36 -5.96
CA ALA A 229 10.72 -7.56 -7.06
C ALA A 229 10.04 -6.19 -7.16
N GLU A 230 8.71 -6.15 -7.03
CA GLU A 230 7.95 -4.91 -7.02
C GLU A 230 8.36 -3.99 -5.85
N LEU A 231 8.63 -4.55 -4.65
CA LEU A 231 9.13 -3.78 -3.51
C LEU A 231 10.52 -3.19 -3.77
N ARG A 232 11.42 -3.97 -4.37
CA ARG A 232 12.74 -3.45 -4.77
C ARG A 232 12.60 -2.30 -5.75
N SER A 233 11.80 -2.49 -6.80
CA SER A 233 11.53 -1.46 -7.80
C SER A 233 10.91 -0.19 -7.18
N ARG A 234 9.99 -0.34 -6.23
CA ARG A 234 9.41 0.80 -5.48
C ARG A 234 10.46 1.55 -4.69
N ARG A 235 11.34 0.84 -3.98
CA ARG A 235 12.43 1.44 -3.20
C ARG A 235 13.44 2.15 -4.09
N GLU A 236 13.80 1.56 -5.22
CA GLU A 236 14.69 2.16 -6.23
C GLU A 236 14.09 3.46 -6.78
N PHE A 237 12.79 3.46 -7.12
CA PHE A 237 12.08 4.66 -7.54
C PHE A 237 12.12 5.76 -6.46
N VAL A 238 11.78 5.43 -5.21
CA VAL A 238 11.77 6.38 -4.10
C VAL A 238 13.17 6.96 -3.85
N SER A 239 14.21 6.12 -3.84
CA SER A 239 15.60 6.56 -3.69
C SER A 239 16.01 7.48 -4.84
N ALA A 240 15.78 7.05 -6.09
CA ALA A 240 16.16 7.82 -7.27
C ALA A 240 15.52 9.23 -7.32
N ILE A 241 14.29 9.37 -6.80
CA ILE A 241 13.63 10.68 -6.70
C ILE A 241 14.15 11.46 -5.48
N SER A 242 14.36 10.81 -4.35
CA SER A 242 14.87 11.44 -3.12
C SER A 242 16.24 12.06 -3.31
N ASP A 243 17.11 11.39 -4.08
CA ASP A 243 18.49 11.81 -4.32
C ASP A 243 18.62 12.97 -5.33
N LYS A 244 17.52 13.36 -5.99
CA LYS A 244 17.47 14.50 -6.90
C LYS A 244 17.06 15.77 -6.15
N LEU A 245 17.66 16.91 -6.51
CA LEU A 245 17.32 18.24 -6.00
C LEU A 245 17.17 18.22 -4.46
N VAL A 246 18.27 17.94 -3.78
CA VAL A 246 18.30 17.87 -2.31
C VAL A 246 18.17 19.26 -1.70
N LEU A 247 17.28 19.42 -0.73
CA LEU A 247 17.15 20.61 0.10
C LEU A 247 17.81 20.34 1.46
N GLU A 248 18.69 21.23 1.86
CA GLU A 248 19.37 21.19 3.16
C GLU A 248 19.15 22.52 3.88
N THR A 249 18.35 22.52 4.94
CA THR A 249 18.03 23.68 5.76
C THR A 249 18.34 23.38 7.24
N PRO A 250 18.35 24.40 8.12
CA PRO A 250 18.43 24.16 9.57
C PRO A 250 17.20 23.45 10.16
N ASP A 251 16.09 23.35 9.42
CA ASP A 251 14.86 22.69 9.86
C ASP A 251 14.65 21.34 9.11
N PRO A 252 14.87 20.21 9.79
CA PRO A 252 14.71 18.89 9.19
C PRO A 252 13.26 18.58 8.80
N VAL A 253 12.27 19.31 9.32
CA VAL A 253 10.86 19.14 8.92
C VAL A 253 10.68 19.64 7.50
N VAL A 254 11.22 20.80 7.16
CA VAL A 254 11.17 21.38 5.81
C VAL A 254 11.88 20.47 4.80
N ASP A 255 13.05 19.94 5.15
CA ASP A 255 13.81 19.03 4.29
C ASP A 255 13.04 17.73 4.03
N THR A 256 12.40 17.19 5.08
CA THR A 256 11.58 15.98 4.98
C THR A 256 10.33 16.23 4.15
N GLU A 257 9.61 17.33 4.35
CA GLU A 257 8.43 17.70 3.58
C GLU A 257 8.77 17.85 2.10
N PHE A 258 9.86 18.56 1.78
CA PHE A 258 10.33 18.71 0.40
C PHE A 258 10.66 17.36 -0.25
N ARG A 259 11.31 16.46 0.47
CA ARG A 259 11.60 15.11 -0.02
C ARG A 259 10.33 14.33 -0.35
N PHE A 260 9.33 14.36 0.53
CA PHE A 260 8.04 13.70 0.29
C PHE A 260 7.27 14.35 -0.86
N ALA A 261 7.28 15.68 -0.98
CA ALA A 261 6.63 16.40 -2.07
C ALA A 261 7.18 15.96 -3.44
N LYS A 262 8.51 15.77 -3.56
CA LYS A 262 9.14 15.25 -4.79
C LYS A 262 8.59 13.87 -5.16
N ILE A 263 8.52 12.96 -4.18
CA ILE A 263 8.01 11.60 -4.39
C ILE A 263 6.55 11.66 -4.83
N ARG A 264 5.71 12.44 -4.12
CA ARG A 264 4.27 12.59 -4.44
C ARG A 264 4.06 13.13 -5.87
N ALA A 265 4.79 14.16 -6.27
CA ALA A 265 4.72 14.69 -7.62
C ALA A 265 5.16 13.66 -8.67
N ALA A 266 6.30 12.99 -8.45
CA ALA A 266 6.86 12.05 -9.40
C ALA A 266 6.02 10.77 -9.60
N GLU A 267 5.42 10.22 -8.54
CA GLU A 267 4.62 9.00 -8.62
C GLU A 267 3.22 9.24 -9.20
N SER A 268 2.72 10.48 -9.20
CA SER A 268 1.40 10.82 -9.74
C SER A 268 1.34 10.88 -11.26
N ILE A 269 2.37 10.36 -11.95
CA ILE A 269 2.43 10.30 -13.39
C ILE A 269 1.94 8.94 -13.89
N ILE A 270 0.88 8.98 -14.69
CA ILE A 270 0.20 7.81 -15.24
C ILE A 270 0.63 7.61 -16.69
N LYS A 271 0.90 6.36 -17.06
CA LYS A 271 1.19 5.97 -18.43
C LYS A 271 -0.12 5.68 -19.18
N THR A 272 -0.54 6.59 -20.04
CA THR A 272 -1.78 6.48 -20.82
C THR A 272 -1.51 6.22 -22.29
N ARG A 273 -2.58 5.98 -23.08
CA ARG A 273 -2.47 5.94 -24.57
C ARG A 273 -2.06 7.27 -25.16
N GLY A 274 -2.36 8.39 -24.48
CA GLY A 274 -1.94 9.74 -24.89
C GLY A 274 -0.54 10.12 -24.41
N GLY A 275 0.24 9.19 -23.86
CA GLY A 275 1.55 9.40 -23.27
C GLY A 275 1.51 9.49 -21.74
N TYR A 276 2.62 9.90 -21.15
CA TYR A 276 2.68 10.15 -19.70
C TYR A 276 1.87 11.40 -19.36
N MET A 277 1.07 11.32 -18.30
CA MET A 277 0.24 12.41 -17.80
C MET A 277 0.31 12.46 -16.29
N HIS A 278 0.61 13.63 -15.74
CA HIS A 278 0.45 13.87 -14.31
C HIS A 278 -1.04 13.99 -13.98
N ALA A 279 -1.51 13.24 -13.00
CA ALA A 279 -2.90 13.27 -12.54
C ALA A 279 -3.00 14.04 -11.21
N PRO A 280 -4.11 14.76 -10.96
CA PRO A 280 -4.27 15.59 -9.76
C PRO A 280 -4.45 14.80 -8.48
N GLY A 281 -4.69 13.48 -8.56
CA GLY A 281 -4.99 12.65 -7.41
C GLY A 281 -6.48 12.60 -7.04
N GLY A 282 -6.78 12.01 -5.90
CA GLY A 282 -8.14 11.79 -5.41
C GLY A 282 -8.78 10.51 -5.96
N GLU A 283 -9.96 10.17 -5.46
CA GLU A 283 -10.58 8.87 -5.75
C GLU A 283 -11.37 8.82 -7.07
N CYS A 284 -11.78 9.96 -7.65
CA CYS A 284 -12.78 9.99 -8.72
C CYS A 284 -12.25 10.44 -10.08
N TYR A 285 -11.25 11.30 -10.18
CA TYR A 285 -10.89 12.02 -11.40
C TYR A 285 -9.46 11.73 -11.87
N TYR A 286 -9.08 10.48 -11.87
CA TYR A 286 -7.68 10.08 -12.01
C TYR A 286 -7.22 10.20 -13.44
N ALA A 287 -7.65 10.12 -14.47
CA ALA A 287 -7.01 10.20 -15.79
C ALA A 287 -7.37 11.50 -16.51
N ALA A 288 -7.27 12.60 -15.78
CA ALA A 288 -7.50 13.95 -16.32
C ALA A 288 -6.23 14.79 -16.21
N ILE A 289 -6.09 15.76 -17.10
CA ILE A 289 -5.06 16.79 -17.05
C ILE A 289 -5.75 18.09 -16.61
N TRP A 290 -5.30 18.66 -15.50
CA TRP A 290 -5.81 19.91 -14.97
C TRP A 290 -4.83 21.03 -15.26
N ALA A 291 -5.30 22.10 -15.92
CA ALA A 291 -4.44 23.15 -16.44
C ALA A 291 -3.62 23.85 -15.35
N ASN A 292 -4.25 24.17 -14.22
CA ASN A 292 -3.59 24.83 -13.10
C ASN A 292 -2.48 23.96 -12.51
N ASP A 293 -2.79 22.69 -12.20
CA ASP A 293 -1.81 21.74 -11.65
C ASP A 293 -0.61 21.57 -12.58
N GLN A 294 -0.85 21.55 -13.91
CA GLN A 294 0.23 21.44 -14.89
C GLN A 294 1.04 22.72 -14.97
N ALA A 295 0.39 23.87 -15.15
CA ALA A 295 1.06 25.13 -15.45
C ALA A 295 1.75 25.76 -14.23
N GLU A 296 1.12 25.68 -13.07
CA GLU A 296 1.57 26.38 -11.87
C GLU A 296 2.52 25.54 -11.01
N TYR A 297 2.36 24.20 -11.01
CA TYR A 297 3.09 23.33 -10.09
C TYR A 297 4.05 22.37 -10.79
N VAL A 298 3.55 21.37 -11.49
CA VAL A 298 4.37 20.22 -11.88
C VAL A 298 5.23 20.43 -13.12
N ASN A 299 4.75 21.16 -14.14
CA ASN A 299 5.51 21.37 -15.35
C ASN A 299 6.76 22.24 -15.13
N PRO A 300 6.74 23.31 -14.32
CA PRO A 300 7.95 24.02 -13.92
C PRO A 300 8.85 23.20 -12.99
N PHE A 301 8.26 22.35 -12.14
CA PHE A 301 9.02 21.60 -11.14
C PHE A 301 9.83 20.44 -11.74
N PHE A 302 9.27 19.66 -12.66
CA PHE A 302 9.95 18.49 -13.21
C PHE A 302 11.29 18.78 -13.91
N PRO A 303 11.46 19.86 -14.69
CA PRO A 303 12.76 20.24 -15.19
C PRO A 303 13.79 20.54 -14.10
N MET A 304 13.38 21.20 -13.03
CA MET A 304 14.26 21.48 -11.88
C MET A 304 14.64 20.18 -11.15
N LEU A 305 13.70 19.24 -11.02
CA LEU A 305 13.95 17.93 -10.45
C LEU A 305 14.87 17.06 -11.34
N GLY A 306 14.98 17.35 -12.64
CA GLY A 306 15.73 16.51 -13.57
C GLY A 306 15.15 15.09 -13.72
N TYR A 307 13.83 14.97 -13.72
CA TYR A 307 13.12 13.71 -13.86
C TYR A 307 12.52 13.54 -15.25
N ASP A 308 13.11 12.64 -16.06
CA ASP A 308 12.77 12.48 -17.48
C ASP A 308 11.30 12.17 -17.74
N ILE A 309 10.69 11.28 -16.95
CA ILE A 309 9.26 10.93 -17.09
C ILE A 309 8.41 12.17 -16.78
N GLY A 310 8.81 12.97 -15.78
CA GLY A 310 8.17 14.24 -15.44
C GLY A 310 8.26 15.23 -16.59
N ASN A 311 9.43 15.40 -17.21
CA ASN A 311 9.63 16.28 -18.37
C ASN A 311 8.79 15.82 -19.57
N ARG A 312 8.71 14.51 -19.81
CA ARG A 312 7.86 13.94 -20.87
C ARG A 312 6.38 14.17 -20.61
N SER A 313 5.95 14.04 -19.35
CA SER A 313 4.59 14.36 -18.91
C SER A 313 4.26 15.83 -19.14
N ALA A 314 5.17 16.75 -18.78
CA ALA A 314 5.01 18.19 -18.99
C ALA A 314 4.87 18.55 -20.47
N LEU A 315 5.77 18.04 -21.31
CA LEU A 315 5.69 18.24 -22.76
C LEU A 315 4.40 17.71 -23.36
N ASN A 316 3.93 16.55 -22.86
CA ASN A 316 2.69 15.95 -23.32
C ASN A 316 1.47 16.78 -22.90
N ALA A 317 1.45 17.31 -21.69
CA ALA A 317 0.40 18.20 -21.22
C ALA A 317 0.28 19.45 -22.12
N PHE A 318 1.39 20.11 -22.45
CA PHE A 318 1.39 21.24 -23.37
C PHE A 318 0.85 20.87 -24.76
N ARG A 319 1.21 19.71 -25.31
CA ARG A 319 0.67 19.24 -26.61
C ARG A 319 -0.82 19.00 -26.57
N HIS A 320 -1.37 18.50 -25.45
CA HIS A 320 -2.81 18.31 -25.29
C HIS A 320 -3.54 19.65 -25.21
N PHE A 321 -3.05 20.59 -24.41
CA PHE A 321 -3.68 21.93 -24.29
C PHE A 321 -3.60 22.72 -25.58
N ALA A 322 -2.51 22.65 -26.35
CA ALA A 322 -2.36 23.35 -27.63
C ALA A 322 -3.44 22.97 -28.67
N ARG A 323 -4.15 21.86 -28.51
CA ARG A 323 -5.25 21.48 -29.40
C ARG A 323 -6.51 22.32 -29.20
N PHE A 324 -6.58 23.06 -28.09
CA PHE A 324 -7.72 23.89 -27.71
C PHE A 324 -7.42 25.39 -27.84
N MET A 325 -6.26 25.75 -28.30
CA MET A 325 -5.84 27.12 -28.65
C MET A 325 -6.05 27.40 -30.15
#